data_9af85c835d057f41ce02e7c8425ee902
#
_entry.id   9af85c835d057f41ce02e7c8425ee902
#
_cell.length_a   1.000
_cell.length_b   1.000
_cell.length_c   1.000
_cell.angle_alpha   90.00
_cell.angle_beta   90.00
_cell.angle_gamma   90.00
#
_symmetry.space_group_name_H-M   'P 1'
#
loop_
_entity.id
_entity.type
_entity.pdbx_description
1 polymer ?
#
loop_
_entity_poly.entity_id
_entity_poly.type
_entity_poly.pdbx_seq_one_letter_code
_entity_poly.pdbx_strand_id
1 'polypeptide(L)'
;MKTIICDIDGTIFKYQGGTPEVTNNRVEPLPGVIKQMNQWEMEGSRIIIITGRRESLREKTEKDLQRFGIPYDILLMGYADSGRVLINDEGSKTKAHAVSLERDKGFKDYDW
;
A
#
# COMPACT_ATOMS: atom_id res chain seq x y z
N MET A 1 -10.86 -5.33 13.26
CA MET A 1 -11.30 -5.06 11.87
C MET A 1 -11.16 -3.59 11.55
N LYS A 2 -10.40 -3.26 10.53
CA LYS A 2 -10.07 -1.88 10.17
C LYS A 2 -10.23 -1.66 8.68
N THR A 3 -10.19 -0.40 8.25
CA THR A 3 -9.96 -0.05 6.86
C THR A 3 -8.53 0.45 6.74
N ILE A 4 -7.73 -0.25 5.97
CA ILE A 4 -6.32 0.08 5.76
C ILE A 4 -6.21 0.80 4.42
N ILE A 5 -5.53 1.93 4.41
CA ILE A 5 -5.21 2.66 3.17
C ILE A 5 -3.70 2.69 3.08
N CYS A 6 -3.14 2.07 2.06
CA CYS A 6 -1.70 1.81 1.97
C CYS A 6 -1.12 2.24 0.63
N ASP A 7 0.03 2.90 0.69
CA ASP A 7 0.82 3.25 -0.49
C ASP A 7 1.58 2.03 -1.04
N ILE A 8 2.15 2.14 -2.23
CA ILE A 8 2.92 1.05 -2.85
C ILE A 8 4.42 1.32 -2.81
N ASP A 9 4.89 2.29 -3.60
CA ASP A 9 6.32 2.46 -3.82
C ASP A 9 7.03 3.03 -2.60
N GLY A 10 8.01 2.30 -2.11
CA GLY A 10 8.72 2.63 -0.87
C GLY A 10 8.02 2.13 0.39
N THR A 11 6.82 1.55 0.27
CA THR A 11 5.99 1.09 1.40
C THR A 11 5.71 -0.41 1.32
N ILE A 12 5.12 -0.89 0.23
CA ILE A 12 4.90 -2.32 -0.03
C ILE A 12 6.10 -2.89 -0.79
N PHE A 13 6.48 -2.22 -1.86
CA PHE A 13 7.62 -2.59 -2.68
C PHE A 13 8.71 -1.55 -2.58
N LYS A 14 9.96 -1.99 -2.74
CA LYS A 14 11.10 -1.11 -2.78
C LYS A 14 10.91 -0.04 -3.86
N TYR A 15 11.23 1.20 -3.53
CA TYR A 15 11.16 2.32 -4.46
C TYR A 15 12.14 2.13 -5.61
N GLN A 16 11.66 2.25 -6.84
CA GLN A 16 12.47 1.99 -8.04
C GLN A 16 12.76 3.23 -8.88
N GLY A 17 12.25 4.39 -8.49
CA GLY A 17 12.37 5.60 -9.28
C GLY A 17 11.16 5.86 -10.16
N GLY A 18 11.38 6.25 -11.39
CA GLY A 18 10.32 6.65 -12.31
C GLY A 18 9.59 5.51 -13.00
N THR A 19 8.67 5.90 -13.88
CA THR A 19 7.85 4.96 -14.65
C THR A 19 8.64 3.94 -15.47
N PRO A 20 9.74 4.31 -16.16
CA PRO A 20 10.50 3.31 -16.92
C PRO A 20 11.07 2.21 -16.05
N GLU A 21 11.57 2.55 -14.87
CA GLU A 21 12.13 1.59 -13.93
C GLU A 21 11.07 0.65 -13.39
N VAL A 22 9.90 1.19 -13.04
CA VAL A 22 8.77 0.39 -12.56
C VAL A 22 8.29 -0.59 -13.64
N THR A 23 8.27 -0.15 -14.90
CA THR A 23 7.80 -0.99 -16.01
C THR A 23 8.78 -2.13 -16.30
N ASN A 24 10.08 -1.85 -16.25
CA ASN A 24 11.12 -2.78 -16.72
C ASN A 24 11.68 -3.68 -15.63
N ASN A 25 11.59 -3.27 -14.36
CA ASN A 25 12.19 -3.98 -13.25
C ASN A 25 11.17 -4.84 -12.50
N ARG A 26 11.66 -5.89 -11.89
CA ARG A 26 10.85 -6.66 -10.95
C ARG A 26 10.75 -5.91 -9.64
N VAL A 27 9.56 -5.97 -9.04
CA VAL A 27 9.36 -5.39 -7.71
C VAL A 27 9.98 -6.30 -6.64
N GLU A 28 10.34 -5.68 -5.53
CA GLU A 28 10.88 -6.37 -4.36
C GLU A 28 10.01 -6.02 -3.16
N PRO A 29 9.28 -7.00 -2.59
CA PRO A 29 8.49 -6.75 -1.39
C PRO A 29 9.37 -6.38 -0.21
N LEU A 30 8.93 -5.42 0.57
CA LEU A 30 9.69 -4.97 1.74
C LEU A 30 9.42 -5.87 2.95
N PRO A 31 10.35 -5.87 3.94
CA PRO A 31 10.21 -6.74 5.10
C PRO A 31 8.90 -6.54 5.87
N GLY A 32 8.28 -7.65 6.25
CA GLY A 32 7.07 -7.65 7.07
C GLY A 32 5.77 -7.33 6.35
N VAL A 33 5.84 -6.89 5.10
CA VAL A 33 4.66 -6.41 4.35
C VAL A 33 3.69 -7.55 4.05
N ILE A 34 4.19 -8.61 3.43
CA ILE A 34 3.33 -9.74 3.02
C ILE A 34 2.61 -10.33 4.23
N LYS A 35 3.35 -10.54 5.31
CA LYS A 35 2.79 -11.10 6.55
C LYS A 35 1.70 -10.20 7.13
N GLN A 36 1.98 -8.90 7.25
CA GLN A 36 1.02 -7.96 7.85
C GLN A 36 -0.23 -7.77 6.99
N MET A 37 -0.07 -7.66 5.67
CA MET A 37 -1.20 -7.50 4.77
C MET A 37 -2.13 -8.71 4.81
N ASN A 38 -1.55 -9.91 4.84
CA ASN A 38 -2.35 -11.14 4.96
C ASN A 38 -3.00 -11.27 6.33
N GLN A 39 -2.35 -10.81 7.39
CA GLN A 39 -2.95 -10.80 8.71
C GLN A 39 -4.19 -9.88 8.76
N TRP A 40 -4.10 -8.70 8.17
CA TRP A 40 -5.26 -7.80 8.08
C TRP A 40 -6.42 -8.43 7.32
N GLU A 41 -6.12 -9.11 6.22
CA GLU A 41 -7.16 -9.81 5.47
C GLU A 41 -7.82 -10.90 6.32
N MET A 42 -7.03 -11.70 7.02
CA MET A 42 -7.54 -12.75 7.91
C MET A 42 -8.41 -12.20 9.03
N GLU A 43 -8.11 -10.99 9.50
CA GLU A 43 -8.88 -10.30 10.53
C GLU A 43 -10.19 -9.71 9.98
N GLY A 44 -10.41 -9.76 8.69
CA GLY A 44 -11.58 -9.17 8.04
C GLY A 44 -11.44 -7.68 7.74
N SER A 45 -10.25 -7.12 7.84
CA SER A 45 -10.01 -5.72 7.48
C SER A 45 -10.15 -5.51 5.97
N ARG A 46 -10.62 -4.33 5.58
CA ARG A 46 -10.68 -3.93 4.18
C ARG A 46 -9.38 -3.21 3.84
N ILE A 47 -8.84 -3.50 2.66
CA ILE A 47 -7.56 -2.97 2.23
C ILE A 47 -7.72 -2.19 0.94
N ILE A 48 -7.36 -0.91 0.98
CA ILE A 48 -7.36 -0.01 -0.17
C ILE A 48 -5.89 0.33 -0.43
N ILE A 49 -5.42 -0.02 -1.61
CA ILE A 49 -4.08 0.39 -2.04
C ILE A 49 -4.23 1.62 -2.92
N ILE A 50 -3.46 2.67 -2.62
CA ILE A 50 -3.49 3.92 -3.36
C ILE A 50 -2.08 4.25 -3.83
N THR A 51 -1.92 4.62 -5.10
CA THR A 51 -0.61 4.86 -5.68
C THR A 51 -0.62 5.98 -6.69
N GLY A 52 0.50 6.68 -6.77
CA GLY A 52 0.75 7.64 -7.84
C GLY A 52 1.08 6.99 -9.19
N ARG A 53 1.30 5.68 -9.21
CA ARG A 53 1.51 4.98 -10.49
C ARG A 53 0.35 5.27 -11.44
N ARG A 54 0.68 5.53 -12.70
CA ARG A 54 -0.31 5.86 -13.73
C ARG A 54 -1.22 4.66 -14.01
N GLU A 55 -2.44 4.93 -14.41
CA GLU A 55 -3.43 3.90 -14.78
C GLU A 55 -2.89 2.95 -15.85
N SER A 56 -2.01 3.41 -16.73
CA SER A 56 -1.36 2.59 -17.74
C SER A 56 -0.50 1.46 -17.15
N LEU A 57 -0.13 1.55 -15.88
CA LEU A 57 0.63 0.53 -15.16
C LEU A 57 -0.26 -0.42 -14.33
N ARG A 58 -1.58 -0.33 -14.48
CA ARG A 58 -2.49 -1.16 -13.68
C ARG A 58 -2.24 -2.65 -13.85
N GLU A 59 -2.17 -3.11 -15.09
CA GLU A 59 -1.97 -4.54 -15.34
C GLU A 59 -0.69 -5.05 -14.71
N LYS A 60 0.41 -4.32 -14.90
CA LYS A 60 1.68 -4.69 -14.28
C LYS A 60 1.59 -4.68 -12.76
N THR A 61 0.97 -3.67 -12.18
CA THR A 61 0.84 -3.51 -10.73
C THR A 61 -0.01 -4.63 -10.13
N GLU A 62 -1.13 -4.96 -10.77
CA GLU A 62 -1.98 -6.06 -10.32
C GLU A 62 -1.23 -7.40 -10.37
N LYS A 63 -0.46 -7.63 -11.42
CA LYS A 63 0.37 -8.84 -11.54
C LYS A 63 1.45 -8.89 -10.44
N ASP A 64 2.08 -7.77 -10.15
CA ASP A 64 3.09 -7.70 -9.09
C ASP A 64 2.48 -8.04 -7.72
N LEU A 65 1.33 -7.46 -7.40
CA LEU A 65 0.63 -7.72 -6.15
C LEU A 65 0.19 -9.19 -6.05
N GLN A 66 -0.38 -9.71 -7.12
CA GLN A 66 -0.83 -11.10 -7.19
C GLN A 66 0.32 -12.08 -7.03
N ARG A 67 1.45 -11.79 -7.66
CA ARG A 67 2.64 -12.63 -7.61
C ARG A 67 3.12 -12.90 -6.19
N PHE A 68 3.04 -11.90 -5.32
CA PHE A 68 3.48 -12.02 -3.94
C PHE A 68 2.35 -12.29 -2.96
N GLY A 69 1.14 -12.57 -3.47
CA GLY A 69 0.00 -12.88 -2.63
C GLY A 69 -0.42 -11.72 -1.72
N ILE A 70 -0.26 -10.49 -2.19
CA ILE A 70 -0.65 -9.31 -1.41
C ILE A 70 -2.13 -9.04 -1.65
N PRO A 71 -2.97 -9.15 -0.61
CA PRO A 71 -4.41 -8.96 -0.74
C PRO A 71 -4.76 -7.48 -0.78
N TYR A 72 -5.83 -7.15 -1.52
CA TYR A 72 -6.44 -5.84 -1.49
C TYR A 72 -7.87 -5.93 -1.99
N ASP A 73 -8.70 -5.00 -1.55
CA ASP A 73 -10.08 -4.90 -2.01
C ASP A 73 -10.21 -3.91 -3.16
N ILE A 74 -9.46 -2.82 -3.10
CA ILE A 74 -9.49 -1.75 -4.11
C ILE A 74 -8.06 -1.30 -4.39
N LEU A 75 -7.77 -1.09 -5.68
CA LEU A 75 -6.50 -0.51 -6.13
C LEU A 75 -6.80 0.80 -6.85
N LEU A 76 -6.40 1.91 -6.24
CA LEU A 76 -6.56 3.26 -6.77
C LEU A 76 -5.26 3.70 -7.43
N MET A 77 -5.29 3.86 -8.75
CA MET A 77 -4.14 4.27 -9.56
C MET A 77 -4.23 5.72 -9.96
N GLY A 78 -3.09 6.37 -10.16
CA GLY A 78 -3.03 7.73 -10.69
C GLY A 78 -3.29 8.83 -9.66
N TYR A 79 -3.19 8.52 -8.39
CA TYR A 79 -3.35 9.52 -7.32
C TYR A 79 -1.98 10.03 -6.92
N ALA A 80 -1.70 11.26 -7.29
CA ALA A 80 -0.40 11.88 -7.04
C ALA A 80 0.02 11.80 -5.58
N ASP A 81 1.31 11.75 -5.36
CA ASP A 81 1.93 11.63 -4.05
C ASP A 81 2.30 12.98 -3.43
N SER A 82 1.75 14.07 -3.97
CA SER A 82 2.03 15.43 -3.49
C SER A 82 1.40 15.76 -2.15
N GLY A 83 0.66 14.84 -1.58
CA GLY A 83 0.04 14.97 -0.28
C GLY A 83 -1.30 14.26 -0.26
N ARG A 84 -1.63 13.70 0.90
CA ARG A 84 -2.90 13.01 1.10
C ARG A 84 -3.51 13.49 2.38
N VAL A 85 -4.78 13.88 2.31
CA VAL A 85 -5.53 14.35 3.46
C VAL A 85 -6.72 13.42 3.65
N LEU A 86 -6.81 12.82 4.82
CA LEU A 86 -7.96 12.03 5.21
C LEU A 86 -8.81 12.85 6.17
N ILE A 87 -10.06 13.10 5.80
CA ILE A 87 -11.01 13.83 6.63
C ILE A 87 -11.98 12.84 7.21
N ASN A 88 -12.00 12.73 8.53
CA ASN A 88 -12.77 11.71 9.21
C ASN A 88 -13.39 12.28 10.49
N ASP A 89 -14.46 11.64 10.96
CA ASP A 89 -15.04 11.98 12.24
C ASP A 89 -14.10 11.54 13.37
N GLU A 90 -13.97 12.36 14.42
CA GLU A 90 -13.13 12.02 15.57
C GLU A 90 -13.80 11.06 16.56
N GLY A 91 -15.03 10.65 16.29
CA GLY A 91 -15.75 9.72 17.16
C GLY A 91 -14.96 8.45 17.47
N SER A 92 -15.12 7.91 18.68
CA SER A 92 -14.26 6.83 19.19
C SER A 92 -14.20 5.58 18.31
N LYS A 93 -15.26 5.32 17.56
CA LYS A 93 -15.33 4.12 16.68
C LYS A 93 -14.75 4.36 15.30
N THR A 94 -14.54 5.62 14.93
CA THR A 94 -14.12 5.98 13.57
C THR A 94 -12.85 6.79 13.55
N LYS A 95 -12.10 6.79 14.64
CA LYS A 95 -10.81 7.47 14.69
C LYS A 95 -9.89 6.98 13.61
N ALA A 96 -9.28 7.91 12.91
CA ALA A 96 -8.26 7.62 11.92
C ALA A 96 -6.91 8.16 12.39
N HIS A 97 -5.85 7.52 11.96
CA HIS A 97 -4.51 8.06 12.16
C HIS A 97 -3.65 7.73 10.94
N ALA A 98 -2.68 8.57 10.67
CA ALA A 98 -1.74 8.37 9.57
C ALA A 98 -0.42 7.86 10.13
N VAL A 99 0.13 6.84 9.44
CA VAL A 99 1.42 6.28 9.78
C VAL A 99 2.37 6.54 8.62
N SER A 100 3.45 7.25 8.88
CA SER A 100 4.48 7.52 7.90
C SER A 100 5.68 6.62 8.18
N LEU A 101 5.89 5.66 7.29
CA LEU A 101 7.00 4.74 7.39
C LEU A 101 8.22 5.28 6.66
N GLU A 102 9.40 4.98 7.18
CA GLU A 102 10.63 5.29 6.48
C GLU A 102 10.67 4.51 5.16
N ARG A 103 11.02 5.21 4.06
CA ARG A 103 11.07 4.61 2.73
C ARG A 103 11.97 3.37 2.72
N ASP A 104 11.49 2.30 2.09
CA ASP A 104 12.21 1.06 1.84
C ASP A 104 12.58 0.26 3.09
N LYS A 105 12.05 0.59 4.25
CA LYS A 105 12.31 -0.16 5.48
C LYS A 105 11.26 -1.21 5.80
N GLY A 106 10.13 -1.19 5.10
CA GLY A 106 9.05 -2.15 5.31
C GLY A 106 8.22 -1.88 6.55
N PHE A 107 7.42 -2.86 6.91
CA PHE A 107 6.56 -2.78 8.08
C PHE A 107 7.34 -3.29 9.29
N LYS A 108 7.58 -2.41 10.22
CA LYS A 108 8.17 -2.76 11.51
C LYS A 108 7.07 -3.27 12.45
N ASP A 109 7.47 -3.79 13.60
CA ASP A 109 6.53 -4.10 14.67
C ASP A 109 5.89 -2.78 15.14
N TYR A 110 4.78 -2.49 14.54
CA TYR A 110 4.01 -1.29 14.80
C TYR A 110 2.68 -1.69 15.42
N ASP A 111 2.20 -0.91 16.37
CA ASP A 111 0.90 -1.13 16.96
C ASP A 111 -0.17 -0.54 16.06
N TRP A 112 -0.55 -1.32 15.07
CA TRP A 112 -1.54 -0.90 14.11
C TRP A 112 -2.95 -0.83 14.74
#